data_b954526a6bcb0d087c5c24f52dac89be
#
_entry.id   b954526a6bcb0d087c5c24f52dac89be
#
_cell.length_a   1.000
_cell.length_b   1.000
_cell.length_c   1.000
_cell.angle_alpha   90.00
_cell.angle_beta   90.00
_cell.angle_gamma   90.00
#
_symmetry.space_group_name_H-M   'P 1'
#
loop_
_entity.id
_entity.type
_entity.pdbx_description
1 polymer ?
#
loop_
_entity_poly.entity_id
_entity_poly.type
_entity_poly.pdbx_seq_one_letter_code
_entity_poly.pdbx_strand_id
1 'polypeptide(L)'
;MTGEGVAFNHVGQCVTDLERSKRFYCELLGFVPDREINPPDTLSAQLLGLTPPLAMTASYLVRDGLVLELLHFAAPGRTEPYRPRAMNHPGLTHISLSVEDLDGVLARVGDYGGEVLADSNIGSGVFVRDPDGQLVELLPMSYRRHLDPGADPEARTSPR
;
A
#
# COMPACT_ATOMS: atom_id res chain seq x y z
N MET A 1 -3.70 9.00 -28.44
CA MET A 1 -2.54 8.09 -28.36
C MET A 1 -2.87 7.10 -27.25
N THR A 2 -3.16 5.87 -27.62
CA THR A 2 -3.34 4.75 -26.69
C THR A 2 -1.99 4.45 -26.08
N GLY A 3 -1.91 4.16 -24.79
CA GLY A 3 -0.66 3.82 -24.09
C GLY A 3 -0.11 2.45 -24.48
N GLU A 4 -0.03 2.18 -25.79
CA GLU A 4 0.52 0.94 -26.32
C GLU A 4 1.98 0.76 -25.86
N GLY A 5 2.28 -0.37 -25.25
CA GLY A 5 3.61 -0.68 -24.73
C GLY A 5 3.87 -0.21 -23.29
N VAL A 6 2.87 0.38 -22.61
CA VAL A 6 2.94 0.72 -21.17
C VAL A 6 1.99 -0.16 -20.38
N ALA A 7 2.51 -0.80 -19.33
CA ALA A 7 1.71 -1.59 -18.40
C ALA A 7 1.99 -1.13 -16.97
N PHE A 8 0.95 -1.16 -16.12
CA PHE A 8 1.14 -0.95 -14.68
C PHE A 8 2.02 -2.08 -14.10
N ASN A 9 2.99 -1.73 -13.28
CA ASN A 9 3.88 -2.70 -12.66
C ASN A 9 3.56 -2.84 -11.16
N HIS A 10 3.87 -1.85 -10.35
CA HIS A 10 3.65 -1.88 -8.89
C HIS A 10 3.52 -0.48 -8.30
N VAL A 11 3.11 -0.43 -7.03
CA VAL A 11 3.26 0.72 -6.14
C VAL A 11 4.33 0.39 -5.12
N GLY A 12 5.37 1.22 -5.03
CA GLY A 12 6.45 1.05 -4.04
C GLY A 12 6.17 1.80 -2.75
N GLN A 13 6.46 1.15 -1.62
CA GLN A 13 6.34 1.70 -0.28
C GLN A 13 7.57 1.34 0.55
N CYS A 14 8.23 2.35 1.13
CA CYS A 14 9.33 2.13 2.07
C CYS A 14 8.79 1.75 3.45
N VAL A 15 9.38 0.72 4.07
CA VAL A 15 9.00 0.22 5.39
C VAL A 15 10.21 0.10 6.31
N THR A 16 9.99 0.29 7.61
CA THR A 16 11.07 0.21 8.62
C THR A 16 11.29 -1.21 9.14
N ASP A 17 10.26 -2.06 9.09
CA ASP A 17 10.29 -3.47 9.50
C ASP A 17 9.47 -4.30 8.52
N LEU A 18 10.17 -5.09 7.71
CA LEU A 18 9.57 -5.84 6.63
C LEU A 18 8.56 -6.90 7.13
N GLU A 19 8.91 -7.63 8.18
CA GLU A 19 8.06 -8.71 8.70
C GLU A 19 6.80 -8.15 9.39
N ARG A 20 6.93 -7.04 10.10
CA ARG A 20 5.78 -6.34 10.67
C ARG A 20 4.83 -5.85 9.58
N SER A 21 5.36 -5.24 8.52
CA SER A 21 4.55 -4.77 7.39
C SER A 21 3.91 -5.92 6.62
N LYS A 22 4.63 -7.02 6.38
CA LYS A 22 4.05 -8.24 5.80
C LYS A 22 2.89 -8.77 6.63
N ARG A 23 3.01 -8.85 7.95
CA ARG A 23 1.90 -9.27 8.80
C ARG A 23 0.67 -8.37 8.65
N PHE A 24 0.87 -7.05 8.63
CA PHE A 24 -0.22 -6.10 8.44
C PHE A 24 -0.92 -6.30 7.08
N TYR A 25 -0.16 -6.33 5.99
CA TYR A 25 -0.75 -6.45 4.66
C TYR A 25 -1.27 -7.87 4.35
N CYS A 26 -0.56 -8.92 4.76
CA CYS A 26 -0.95 -10.28 4.41
C CYS A 26 -1.98 -10.87 5.38
N GLU A 27 -1.75 -10.80 6.70
CA GLU A 27 -2.61 -11.47 7.69
C GLU A 27 -3.87 -10.65 8.04
N LEU A 28 -3.76 -9.31 8.07
CA LEU A 28 -4.91 -8.44 8.33
C LEU A 28 -5.67 -8.09 7.05
N LEU A 29 -4.96 -7.66 6.01
CA LEU A 29 -5.57 -7.12 4.78
C LEU A 29 -5.61 -8.12 3.63
N GLY A 30 -5.06 -9.35 3.80
CA GLY A 30 -5.22 -10.47 2.87
C GLY A 30 -4.45 -10.33 1.55
N PHE A 31 -3.35 -9.58 1.52
CA PHE A 31 -2.39 -9.65 0.42
C PHE A 31 -1.67 -11.01 0.44
N VAL A 32 -1.26 -11.47 -0.72
CA VAL A 32 -0.53 -12.73 -0.88
C VAL A 32 0.92 -12.41 -1.26
N PRO A 33 1.93 -12.93 -0.54
CA PRO A 33 3.32 -12.80 -0.95
C PRO A 33 3.54 -13.44 -2.32
N ASP A 34 4.20 -12.73 -3.22
CA ASP A 34 4.56 -13.20 -4.57
C ASP A 34 6.04 -13.56 -4.63
N ARG A 35 6.92 -12.58 -4.41
CA ARG A 35 8.37 -12.78 -4.45
C ARG A 35 9.10 -11.81 -3.55
N GLU A 36 10.35 -12.15 -3.24
CA GLU A 36 11.29 -11.30 -2.52
C GLU A 36 12.65 -11.32 -3.23
N ILE A 37 13.28 -10.16 -3.34
CA ILE A 37 14.58 -10.01 -3.98
C ILE A 37 15.50 -9.13 -3.13
N ASN A 38 16.80 -9.42 -3.20
CA ASN A 38 17.86 -8.61 -2.62
C ASN A 38 18.77 -8.14 -3.78
N PRO A 39 18.45 -7.02 -4.43
CA PRO A 39 19.19 -6.57 -5.59
C PRO A 39 20.56 -6.01 -5.18
N PRO A 40 21.54 -6.01 -6.11
CA PRO A 40 22.87 -5.46 -5.84
C PRO A 40 22.81 -3.99 -5.43
N ASP A 41 23.48 -3.63 -4.34
CA ASP A 41 23.50 -2.28 -3.76
C ASP A 41 23.84 -1.18 -4.76
N THR A 42 24.85 -1.41 -5.60
CA THR A 42 25.32 -0.41 -6.56
C THR A 42 24.23 -0.01 -7.56
N LEU A 43 23.51 -1.00 -8.11
CA LEU A 43 22.45 -0.75 -9.08
C LEU A 43 21.22 -0.12 -8.41
N SER A 44 20.88 -0.62 -7.23
CA SER A 44 19.75 -0.07 -6.44
C SER A 44 20.01 1.36 -6.01
N ALA A 45 21.20 1.66 -5.52
CA ALA A 45 21.60 3.02 -5.12
C ALA A 45 21.55 3.99 -6.30
N GLN A 46 22.04 3.58 -7.47
CA GLN A 46 21.96 4.39 -8.69
C GLN A 46 20.51 4.64 -9.11
N LEU A 47 19.66 3.60 -9.16
CA LEU A 47 18.26 3.70 -9.56
C LEU A 47 17.45 4.59 -8.61
N LEU A 48 17.69 4.45 -7.30
CA LEU A 48 16.93 5.14 -6.25
C LEU A 48 17.51 6.51 -5.87
N GLY A 49 18.68 6.89 -6.42
CA GLY A 49 19.36 8.14 -6.06
C GLY A 49 19.88 8.14 -4.62
N LEU A 50 20.21 6.98 -4.06
CA LEU A 50 20.69 6.80 -2.70
C LEU A 50 22.20 6.48 -2.67
N THR A 51 22.82 6.65 -1.49
CA THR A 51 24.23 6.30 -1.28
C THR A 51 24.36 4.92 -0.63
N PRO A 52 25.14 3.97 -1.18
CA PRO A 52 25.34 2.67 -0.53
C PRO A 52 26.16 2.81 0.79
N PRO A 53 26.12 1.80 1.68
CA PRO A 53 25.37 0.55 1.53
C PRO A 53 23.86 0.75 1.81
N LEU A 54 23.01 -0.02 1.11
CA LEU A 54 21.56 -0.03 1.30
C LEU A 54 21.10 -1.29 2.05
N ALA A 55 21.69 -2.44 1.70
CA ALA A 55 21.22 -3.75 2.15
C ALA A 55 19.70 -3.89 1.93
N MET A 56 19.26 -3.57 0.70
CA MET A 56 17.83 -3.47 0.37
C MET A 56 17.20 -4.84 0.14
N THR A 57 16.02 -5.02 0.70
CA THR A 57 15.10 -6.10 0.34
C THR A 57 13.85 -5.49 -0.27
N ALA A 58 13.41 -6.01 -1.42
CA ALA A 58 12.14 -5.69 -2.03
C ALA A 58 11.22 -6.91 -1.98
N SER A 59 10.10 -6.81 -1.27
CA SER A 59 9.09 -7.87 -1.13
C SER A 59 7.82 -7.46 -1.85
N TYR A 60 7.37 -8.28 -2.79
CA TYR A 60 6.19 -8.03 -3.62
C TYR A 60 5.00 -8.79 -3.06
N LEU A 61 3.92 -8.06 -2.81
CA LEU A 61 2.66 -8.57 -2.33
C LEU A 61 1.57 -8.30 -3.37
N VAL A 62 0.67 -9.25 -3.59
CA VAL A 62 -0.39 -9.11 -4.61
C VAL A 62 -1.78 -9.23 -3.99
N ARG A 63 -2.69 -8.39 -4.45
CA ARG A 63 -4.12 -8.50 -4.18
C ARG A 63 -4.93 -7.88 -5.30
N ASP A 64 -5.93 -8.62 -5.81
CA ASP A 64 -6.90 -8.15 -6.83
C ASP A 64 -6.24 -7.44 -8.04
N GLY A 65 -5.09 -7.93 -8.49
CA GLY A 65 -4.33 -7.33 -9.60
C GLY A 65 -3.46 -6.12 -9.22
N LEU A 66 -3.51 -5.65 -7.98
CA LEU A 66 -2.55 -4.69 -7.45
C LEU A 66 -1.28 -5.42 -6.99
N VAL A 67 -0.14 -4.86 -7.33
CA VAL A 67 1.17 -5.27 -6.80
C VAL A 67 1.68 -4.16 -5.88
N LEU A 68 1.90 -4.49 -4.62
CA LEU A 68 2.52 -3.63 -3.61
C LEU A 68 3.95 -4.11 -3.38
N GLU A 69 4.94 -3.25 -3.64
CA GLU A 69 6.33 -3.51 -3.35
C GLU A 69 6.71 -2.88 -2.01
N LEU A 70 7.10 -3.69 -1.04
CA LEU A 70 7.64 -3.22 0.23
C LEU A 70 9.16 -3.13 0.12
N LEU A 71 9.71 -1.92 0.27
CA LEU A 71 11.13 -1.63 0.22
C LEU A 71 11.67 -1.48 1.65
N HIS A 72 12.56 -2.37 2.06
CA HIS A 72 13.24 -2.30 3.35
C HIS A 72 14.74 -2.09 3.16
N PHE A 73 15.31 -1.16 3.91
CA PHE A 73 16.73 -0.83 3.89
C PHE A 73 17.36 -1.21 5.24
N ALA A 74 18.06 -2.34 5.27
CA ALA A 74 18.66 -2.85 6.52
C ALA A 74 19.93 -2.10 6.94
N ALA A 75 20.57 -1.33 6.04
CA ALA A 75 21.73 -0.54 6.40
C ALA A 75 21.34 0.61 7.36
N PRO A 76 22.08 0.82 8.46
CA PRO A 76 21.74 1.83 9.46
C PRO A 76 21.63 3.24 8.87
N GLY A 77 20.60 3.98 9.31
CA GLY A 77 20.37 5.37 8.92
C GLY A 77 19.90 5.57 7.49
N ARG A 78 19.43 4.53 6.81
CA ARG A 78 18.92 4.63 5.44
C ARG A 78 17.42 4.88 5.37
N THR A 79 16.67 4.49 6.38
CA THR A 79 15.23 4.77 6.47
C THR A 79 15.01 6.01 7.32
N GLU A 80 14.37 7.02 6.75
CA GLU A 80 13.95 8.22 7.46
C GLU A 80 12.66 7.95 8.25
N PRO A 81 12.46 8.61 9.41
CA PRO A 81 11.21 8.49 10.14
C PRO A 81 10.04 9.05 9.32
N TYR A 82 8.87 8.44 9.51
CA TYR A 82 7.63 8.90 8.89
C TYR A 82 7.37 10.38 9.21
N ARG A 83 7.01 11.14 8.19
CA ARG A 83 6.59 12.54 8.31
C ARG A 83 5.13 12.67 7.86
N PRO A 84 4.21 13.04 8.77
CA PRO A 84 2.81 13.27 8.41
C PRO A 84 2.69 14.29 7.27
N ARG A 85 1.83 13.99 6.31
CA ARG A 85 1.52 14.86 5.19
C ARG A 85 0.01 15.08 5.12
N ALA A 86 -0.43 16.31 4.87
CA ALA A 86 -1.83 16.59 4.65
C ALA A 86 -2.31 15.97 3.33
N MET A 87 -3.55 15.51 3.28
CA MET A 87 -4.13 14.83 2.12
C MET A 87 -4.19 15.69 0.85
N ASN A 88 -4.19 17.01 1.00
CA ASN A 88 -4.20 17.97 -0.11
C ASN A 88 -2.79 18.36 -0.59
N HIS A 89 -1.74 17.72 -0.09
CA HIS A 89 -0.40 17.87 -0.67
C HIS A 89 -0.24 16.94 -1.88
N PRO A 90 0.30 17.43 -3.01
CA PRO A 90 0.48 16.60 -4.21
C PRO A 90 1.31 15.34 -3.96
N GLY A 91 0.88 14.22 -4.56
CA GLY A 91 1.53 12.91 -4.48
C GLY A 91 0.55 11.79 -4.09
N LEU A 92 1.04 10.55 -4.04
CA LEU A 92 0.24 9.42 -3.55
C LEU A 92 -0.18 9.67 -2.11
N THR A 93 -1.45 9.47 -1.81
CA THR A 93 -2.03 9.74 -0.49
C THR A 93 -2.30 8.48 0.31
N HIS A 94 -3.00 7.52 -0.28
CA HIS A 94 -3.43 6.29 0.39
C HIS A 94 -3.61 5.13 -0.59
N ILE A 95 -3.73 3.94 -0.04
CA ILE A 95 -4.25 2.75 -0.69
C ILE A 95 -5.68 2.57 -0.20
N SER A 96 -6.64 2.27 -1.08
CA SER A 96 -8.04 2.04 -0.72
C SER A 96 -8.41 0.58 -0.92
N LEU A 97 -9.02 -0.03 0.10
CA LEU A 97 -9.47 -1.42 0.09
C LEU A 97 -10.92 -1.52 0.52
N SER A 98 -11.69 -2.37 -0.16
CA SER A 98 -13.02 -2.75 0.28
C SER A 98 -12.97 -4.03 1.09
N VAL A 99 -13.66 -4.06 2.24
CA VAL A 99 -13.68 -5.17 3.19
C VAL A 99 -15.12 -5.62 3.48
N GLU A 100 -15.32 -6.92 3.73
CA GLU A 100 -16.63 -7.48 4.03
C GLU A 100 -17.06 -7.15 5.46
N ASP A 101 -16.14 -7.27 6.41
CA ASP A 101 -16.35 -6.99 7.84
C ASP A 101 -15.44 -5.83 8.27
N LEU A 102 -15.95 -4.61 8.12
CA LEU A 102 -15.20 -3.40 8.45
C LEU A 102 -14.89 -3.34 9.95
N ASP A 103 -15.86 -3.61 10.79
CA ASP A 103 -15.70 -3.54 12.26
C ASP A 103 -14.70 -4.60 12.75
N GLY A 104 -14.77 -5.82 12.21
CA GLY A 104 -13.82 -6.88 12.53
C GLY A 104 -12.38 -6.58 12.10
N VAL A 105 -12.19 -5.92 10.96
CA VAL A 105 -10.86 -5.45 10.54
C VAL A 105 -10.37 -4.34 11.46
N LEU A 106 -11.20 -3.33 11.76
CA LEU A 106 -10.83 -2.21 12.63
C LEU A 106 -10.43 -2.67 14.03
N ALA A 107 -11.15 -3.62 14.60
CA ALA A 107 -10.86 -4.18 15.92
C ALA A 107 -9.45 -4.81 16.01
N ARG A 108 -8.90 -5.26 14.87
CA ARG A 108 -7.62 -5.97 14.80
C ARG A 108 -6.44 -5.10 14.35
N VAL A 109 -6.67 -3.90 13.82
CA VAL A 109 -5.61 -3.02 13.28
C VAL A 109 -4.46 -2.85 14.26
N GLY A 110 -4.75 -2.62 15.56
CA GLY A 110 -3.75 -2.45 16.61
C GLY A 110 -2.88 -3.69 16.85
N ASP A 111 -3.43 -4.89 16.72
CA ASP A 111 -2.70 -6.16 16.92
C ASP A 111 -1.61 -6.37 15.86
N TYR A 112 -1.76 -5.71 14.71
CA TYR A 112 -0.82 -5.73 13.61
C TYR A 112 0.07 -4.46 13.55
N GLY A 113 0.06 -3.65 14.61
CA GLY A 113 0.90 -2.46 14.73
C GLY A 113 0.41 -1.24 13.96
N GLY A 114 -0.82 -1.28 13.44
CA GLY A 114 -1.48 -0.15 12.81
C GLY A 114 -2.24 0.73 13.79
N GLU A 115 -2.83 1.81 13.30
CA GLU A 115 -3.63 2.78 14.06
C GLU A 115 -4.94 3.07 13.34
N VAL A 116 -6.06 3.03 14.05
CA VAL A 116 -7.36 3.49 13.53
C VAL A 116 -7.49 4.99 13.74
N LEU A 117 -7.73 5.73 12.66
CA LEU A 117 -7.99 7.17 12.75
C LEU A 117 -9.49 7.40 13.01
N ALA A 118 -9.90 7.29 14.26
CA ALA A 118 -11.32 7.31 14.66
C ALA A 118 -12.08 8.55 14.15
N ASP A 119 -11.43 9.72 14.14
CA ASP A 119 -12.02 10.97 13.66
C ASP A 119 -12.29 10.97 12.14
N SER A 120 -11.70 10.05 11.40
CA SER A 120 -11.95 9.86 9.96
C SER A 120 -13.14 8.94 9.66
N ASN A 121 -13.73 8.30 10.68
CA ASN A 121 -14.83 7.37 10.49
C ASN A 121 -16.13 8.10 10.18
N ILE A 122 -16.58 7.98 8.93
CA ILE A 122 -17.84 8.57 8.45
C ILE A 122 -18.96 7.53 8.28
N GLY A 123 -18.77 6.31 8.81
CA GLY A 123 -19.71 5.19 8.70
C GLY A 123 -19.63 4.44 7.39
N SER A 124 -19.31 5.10 6.27
CA SER A 124 -19.13 4.51 4.95
C SER A 124 -17.65 4.41 4.53
N GLY A 125 -16.73 4.75 5.42
CA GLY A 125 -15.30 4.66 5.20
C GLY A 125 -14.53 5.18 6.41
N VAL A 126 -13.32 4.70 6.57
CA VAL A 126 -12.42 5.10 7.64
C VAL A 126 -10.96 4.94 7.19
N PHE A 127 -10.10 5.83 7.66
CA PHE A 127 -8.67 5.68 7.47
C PHE A 127 -8.04 4.93 8.64
N VAL A 128 -7.09 4.08 8.30
CA VAL A 128 -6.14 3.50 9.24
C VAL A 128 -4.73 3.86 8.80
N ARG A 129 -3.77 3.79 9.71
CA ARG A 129 -2.34 3.81 9.38
C ARG A 129 -1.79 2.40 9.44
N ASP A 130 -0.94 2.08 8.50
CA ASP A 130 -0.10 0.89 8.63
C ASP A 130 0.99 1.12 9.70
N PRO A 131 1.82 0.12 10.04
CA PRO A 131 2.86 0.25 11.05
C PRO A 131 3.90 1.34 10.82
N ASP A 132 4.04 1.81 9.58
CA ASP A 132 4.97 2.88 9.19
C ASP A 132 4.28 4.22 8.92
N GLY A 133 2.96 4.29 9.15
CA GLY A 133 2.17 5.52 9.04
C GLY A 133 1.53 5.77 7.68
N GLN A 134 1.68 4.86 6.70
CA GLN A 134 1.00 4.96 5.41
C GLN A 134 -0.52 4.86 5.62
N LEU A 135 -1.24 5.77 4.98
CA LEU A 135 -2.70 5.76 5.04
C LEU A 135 -3.29 4.64 4.19
N VAL A 136 -4.22 3.90 4.78
CA VAL A 136 -5.06 2.92 4.11
C VAL A 136 -6.51 3.28 4.38
N GLU A 137 -7.27 3.51 3.32
CA GLU A 137 -8.71 3.72 3.39
C GLU A 137 -9.41 2.36 3.39
N LEU A 138 -10.29 2.14 4.34
CA LEU A 138 -11.14 0.95 4.41
C LEU A 138 -12.57 1.32 4.13
N LEU A 139 -13.17 0.66 3.13
CA LEU A 139 -14.54 0.86 2.68
C LEU A 139 -15.33 -0.44 2.81
N PRO A 140 -16.67 -0.40 3.00
CA PRO A 140 -17.50 -1.59 2.86
C PRO A 140 -17.40 -2.20 1.45
N MET A 141 -17.59 -3.53 1.34
CA MET A 141 -17.51 -4.27 0.07
C MET A 141 -18.44 -3.71 -1.00
N SER A 142 -19.55 -3.07 -0.64
CA SER A 142 -20.47 -2.40 -1.56
C SER A 142 -19.84 -1.27 -2.39
N TYR A 143 -18.69 -0.74 -1.92
CA TYR A 143 -17.92 0.29 -2.64
C TYR A 143 -16.86 -0.29 -3.57
N ARG A 144 -16.71 -1.61 -3.62
CA ARG A 144 -15.72 -2.25 -4.49
C ARG A 144 -15.94 -1.83 -5.93
N ARG A 145 -14.88 -1.27 -6.55
CA ARG A 145 -14.86 -0.96 -7.98
C ARG A 145 -14.33 -2.16 -8.72
N HIS A 146 -15.15 -2.75 -9.60
CA HIS A 146 -14.70 -3.76 -10.53
C HIS A 146 -14.08 -3.04 -11.73
N LEU A 147 -12.79 -3.23 -11.95
CA LEU A 147 -12.15 -2.85 -13.19
C LEU A 147 -12.43 -3.98 -14.20
N ASP A 148 -13.51 -3.86 -14.97
CA ASP A 148 -13.72 -4.68 -16.14
C ASP A 148 -13.04 -3.98 -17.33
N PRO A 149 -11.97 -4.56 -17.92
CA PRO A 149 -11.27 -3.95 -19.05
C PRO A 149 -12.16 -3.73 -20.28
N GLY A 150 -13.29 -4.43 -20.37
CA GLY A 150 -14.28 -4.31 -21.43
C GLY A 150 -15.48 -3.42 -21.11
N ALA A 151 -15.60 -2.92 -19.88
CA ALA A 151 -16.74 -2.08 -19.50
C ALA A 151 -16.58 -0.66 -20.06
N ASP A 152 -17.66 -0.15 -20.65
CA ASP A 152 -17.76 1.24 -21.10
C ASP A 152 -17.41 2.21 -19.95
N PRO A 153 -16.44 3.12 -20.15
CA PRO A 153 -16.09 4.14 -19.16
C PRO A 153 -17.28 4.97 -18.67
N GLU A 154 -18.29 5.20 -19.50
CA GLU A 154 -19.49 5.96 -19.16
C GLU A 154 -20.44 5.20 -18.21
N ALA A 155 -20.44 3.87 -18.26
CA ALA A 155 -21.22 3.04 -17.34
C ALA A 155 -20.72 3.10 -15.87
N ARG A 156 -19.52 3.64 -15.65
CA ARG A 156 -18.88 3.75 -14.33
C ARG A 156 -19.30 4.97 -13.53
N THR A 157 -20.03 5.91 -14.12
CA THR A 157 -20.36 7.21 -13.51
C THR A 157 -21.77 7.28 -12.89
N SER A 158 -22.60 6.23 -13.02
CA SER A 158 -23.91 6.21 -12.41
C SER A 158 -23.83 5.75 -10.94
N PRO A 159 -24.15 6.61 -9.97
CA PRO A 159 -24.32 6.17 -8.58
C PRO A 159 -25.56 5.27 -8.51
N ARG A 160 -25.44 4.12 -7.88
CA ARG A 160 -26.60 3.33 -7.44
C ARG A 160 -26.97 3.71 -6.02
#